data_5ec8ebedfe617959538d94d45f9c8888
#
_entry.id   5ec8ebedfe617959538d94d45f9c8888
#
_cell.length_a   1.000
_cell.length_b   1.000
_cell.length_c   1.000
_cell.angle_alpha   90.00
_cell.angle_beta   90.00
_cell.angle_gamma   90.00
#
_symmetry.space_group_name_H-M   'P 1'
#
loop_
_entity.id
_entity.type
_entity.pdbx_description
1 polymer ?
#
loop_
_entity_poly.entity_id
_entity_poly.type
_entity_poly.pdbx_seq_one_letter_code
_entity_poly.pdbx_strand_id
1 'polypeptide(L)'
;MENHERIERIKYLIKELNLKQRDFAERIGVDTSNLSKYLNGKLPINYSFVNRLVVNLGVSKQWVMQGTDIPFPKNSNIPAATAILSSDENQNTLIGTPVYDIDVTAGAVPRSSLFADDQIVGSINMPDVISSNCRVVRVSGNSMEPVIHNGDYVALRELSNMQQIFWGQIYVVMLDDYRLLKFVRRHPDPQMVILRSANPDYDDMEIARSDIRELMLVQHILHLESRM
;
A
#
# COMPACT_ATOMS: atom_id res chain seq x y z
N MET A 1 1.21 -29.20 5.32
CA MET A 1 -0.21 -28.92 5.69
C MET A 1 -0.63 -27.52 5.23
N GLU A 2 0.03 -26.46 5.61
CA GLU A 2 -0.38 -25.07 5.29
C GLU A 2 -0.59 -24.73 3.81
N ASN A 3 0.28 -25.21 2.90
CA ASN A 3 0.13 -24.87 1.48
C ASN A 3 -1.10 -25.53 0.86
N HIS A 4 -1.48 -26.70 1.30
CA HIS A 4 -2.69 -27.42 0.82
C HIS A 4 -3.97 -26.66 1.24
N GLU A 5 -4.04 -26.17 2.47
CA GLU A 5 -5.17 -25.39 2.97
C GLU A 5 -5.33 -24.06 2.20
N ARG A 6 -4.21 -23.38 1.89
CA ARG A 6 -4.22 -22.16 1.07
C ARG A 6 -4.77 -22.45 -0.33
N ILE A 7 -4.37 -23.56 -0.94
CA ILE A 7 -4.88 -23.99 -2.25
C ILE A 7 -6.39 -24.22 -2.21
N GLU A 8 -6.91 -24.88 -1.18
CA GLU A 8 -8.36 -25.13 -1.06
C GLU A 8 -9.13 -23.81 -0.88
N ARG A 9 -8.60 -22.85 -0.12
CA ARG A 9 -9.21 -21.51 -0.04
C ARG A 9 -9.24 -20.78 -1.39
N ILE A 10 -8.18 -20.90 -2.20
CA ILE A 10 -8.16 -20.31 -3.55
C ILE A 10 -9.18 -20.99 -4.46
N LYS A 11 -9.31 -22.32 -4.40
CA LYS A 11 -10.35 -23.04 -5.14
C LYS A 11 -11.76 -22.63 -4.71
N TYR A 12 -11.94 -22.39 -3.40
CA TYR A 12 -13.18 -21.84 -2.87
C TYR A 12 -13.50 -20.46 -3.48
N LEU A 13 -12.51 -19.56 -3.58
CA LEU A 13 -12.70 -18.24 -4.21
C LEU A 13 -13.14 -18.35 -5.67
N ILE A 14 -12.51 -19.24 -6.45
CA ILE A 14 -12.87 -19.46 -7.86
C ILE A 14 -14.35 -19.88 -7.97
N LYS A 15 -14.78 -20.78 -7.08
CA LYS A 15 -16.17 -21.27 -7.03
C LYS A 15 -17.13 -20.18 -6.56
N GLU A 16 -16.80 -19.45 -5.49
CA GLU A 16 -17.63 -18.39 -4.90
C GLU A 16 -17.87 -17.24 -5.87
N LEU A 17 -16.82 -16.86 -6.63
CA LEU A 17 -16.89 -15.84 -7.67
C LEU A 17 -17.52 -16.32 -8.96
N ASN A 18 -17.90 -17.61 -9.03
CA ASN A 18 -18.47 -18.27 -10.22
C ASN A 18 -17.63 -18.03 -11.50
N LEU A 19 -16.30 -18.03 -11.37
CA LEU A 19 -15.37 -17.79 -12.46
C LEU A 19 -14.80 -19.10 -13.00
N LYS A 20 -14.56 -19.16 -14.32
CA LYS A 20 -13.71 -20.20 -14.88
C LYS A 20 -12.25 -19.95 -14.50
N GLN A 21 -11.44 -20.99 -14.45
CA GLN A 21 -10.04 -20.90 -14.06
C GLN A 21 -9.24 -19.92 -14.95
N ARG A 22 -9.58 -19.83 -16.24
CA ARG A 22 -8.99 -18.87 -17.17
C ARG A 22 -9.34 -17.42 -16.79
N ASP A 23 -10.61 -17.14 -16.55
CA ASP A 23 -11.12 -15.80 -16.23
C ASP A 23 -10.61 -15.34 -14.86
N PHE A 24 -10.46 -16.29 -13.93
CA PHE A 24 -9.84 -16.02 -12.62
C PHE A 24 -8.37 -15.68 -12.77
N ALA A 25 -7.61 -16.43 -13.58
CA ALA A 25 -6.19 -16.17 -13.84
C ALA A 25 -5.98 -14.78 -14.45
N GLU A 26 -6.79 -14.43 -15.46
CA GLU A 26 -6.77 -13.11 -16.10
C GLU A 26 -7.08 -12.01 -15.09
N ARG A 27 -8.10 -12.18 -14.26
CA ARG A 27 -8.52 -11.20 -13.27
C ARG A 27 -7.46 -10.93 -12.20
N ILE A 28 -6.65 -11.93 -11.83
CA ILE A 28 -5.57 -11.75 -10.85
C ILE A 28 -4.21 -11.46 -11.51
N GLY A 29 -4.18 -11.27 -12.83
CA GLY A 29 -2.95 -10.97 -13.57
C GLY A 29 -1.91 -12.09 -13.51
N VAL A 30 -2.35 -13.37 -13.61
CA VAL A 30 -1.49 -14.56 -13.61
C VAL A 30 -1.76 -15.39 -14.85
N ASP A 31 -0.69 -15.87 -15.47
CA ASP A 31 -0.84 -16.82 -16.58
C ASP A 31 -1.59 -18.09 -16.15
N THR A 32 -2.48 -18.59 -17.02
CA THR A 32 -3.35 -19.74 -16.72
C THR A 32 -2.54 -21.01 -16.42
N SER A 33 -1.38 -21.18 -17.06
CA SER A 33 -0.50 -22.33 -16.81
C SER A 33 0.16 -22.24 -15.44
N ASN A 34 0.50 -21.03 -14.99
CA ASN A 34 1.04 -20.79 -13.66
C ASN A 34 -0.05 -20.96 -12.59
N LEU A 35 -1.26 -20.43 -12.81
CA LEU A 35 -2.37 -20.67 -11.90
C LEU A 35 -2.61 -22.17 -11.71
N SER A 36 -2.60 -22.96 -12.80
CA SER A 36 -2.73 -24.43 -12.73
C SER A 36 -1.63 -25.05 -11.86
N LYS A 37 -0.38 -24.57 -11.94
CA LYS A 37 0.72 -25.07 -11.11
C LYS A 37 0.50 -24.76 -9.63
N TYR A 38 -0.01 -23.56 -9.30
CA TYR A 38 -0.37 -23.18 -7.92
C TYR A 38 -1.48 -24.08 -7.39
N LEU A 39 -2.58 -24.26 -8.13
CA LEU A 39 -3.74 -25.04 -7.70
C LEU A 39 -3.45 -26.55 -7.58
N ASN A 40 -2.45 -27.06 -8.30
CA ASN A 40 -1.99 -28.43 -8.21
C ASN A 40 -0.81 -28.63 -7.24
N GLY A 41 -0.44 -27.60 -6.48
CA GLY A 41 0.63 -27.67 -5.50
C GLY A 41 2.04 -27.79 -6.07
N LYS A 42 2.21 -27.60 -7.39
CA LYS A 42 3.52 -27.61 -8.05
C LYS A 42 4.33 -26.31 -7.78
N LEU A 43 3.65 -25.24 -7.43
CA LEU A 43 4.24 -23.98 -6.94
C LEU A 43 3.67 -23.67 -5.56
N PRO A 44 4.51 -23.15 -4.63
CA PRO A 44 4.05 -22.76 -3.31
C PRO A 44 3.24 -21.47 -3.40
N ILE A 45 2.16 -21.36 -2.61
CA ILE A 45 1.41 -20.12 -2.44
C ILE A 45 2.24 -19.16 -1.61
N ASN A 46 2.88 -18.21 -2.27
CA ASN A 46 3.73 -17.19 -1.67
C ASN A 46 3.00 -15.84 -1.53
N TYR A 47 3.62 -14.89 -0.84
CA TYR A 47 3.05 -13.56 -0.61
C TYR A 47 2.75 -12.81 -1.92
N SER A 48 3.61 -12.89 -2.92
CA SER A 48 3.39 -12.24 -4.22
C SER A 48 2.10 -12.74 -4.90
N PHE A 49 1.83 -14.05 -4.86
CA PHE A 49 0.58 -14.60 -5.38
C PHE A 49 -0.63 -14.17 -4.53
N VAL A 50 -0.52 -14.20 -3.19
CA VAL A 50 -1.60 -13.77 -2.29
C VAL A 50 -1.92 -12.28 -2.49
N ASN A 51 -0.91 -11.43 -2.64
CA ASN A 51 -1.11 -10.00 -2.88
C ASN A 51 -1.90 -9.73 -4.16
N ARG A 52 -1.71 -10.54 -5.22
CA ARG A 52 -2.55 -10.46 -6.42
C ARG A 52 -4.02 -10.74 -6.13
N LEU A 53 -4.32 -11.69 -5.25
CA LEU A 53 -5.69 -11.96 -4.80
C LEU A 53 -6.24 -10.77 -4.01
N VAL A 54 -5.46 -10.24 -3.08
CA VAL A 54 -5.84 -9.08 -2.25
C VAL A 54 -6.12 -7.87 -3.12
N VAL A 55 -5.19 -7.51 -4.00
CA VAL A 55 -5.25 -6.31 -4.84
C VAL A 55 -6.35 -6.39 -5.89
N ASN A 56 -6.51 -7.54 -6.55
CA ASN A 56 -7.40 -7.67 -7.69
C ASN A 56 -8.80 -8.19 -7.36
N LEU A 57 -8.97 -8.84 -6.19
CA LEU A 57 -10.24 -9.41 -5.78
C LEU A 57 -10.79 -8.84 -4.46
N GLY A 58 -9.99 -8.04 -3.74
CA GLY A 58 -10.38 -7.53 -2.41
C GLY A 58 -10.48 -8.59 -1.33
N VAL A 59 -9.75 -9.68 -1.46
CA VAL A 59 -9.78 -10.81 -0.53
C VAL A 59 -8.94 -10.49 0.70
N SER A 60 -9.39 -10.91 1.89
CA SER A 60 -8.60 -10.81 3.11
C SER A 60 -7.32 -11.65 3.01
N LYS A 61 -6.18 -10.99 3.22
CA LYS A 61 -4.86 -11.65 3.27
C LYS A 61 -4.80 -12.69 4.39
N GLN A 62 -5.33 -12.33 5.57
CA GLN A 62 -5.35 -13.22 6.73
C GLN A 62 -6.20 -14.46 6.45
N TRP A 63 -7.33 -14.28 5.77
CA TRP A 63 -8.15 -15.41 5.37
C TRP A 63 -7.41 -16.36 4.41
N VAL A 64 -6.76 -15.84 3.37
CA VAL A 64 -6.02 -16.68 2.43
C VAL A 64 -4.87 -17.40 3.11
N MET A 65 -4.09 -16.69 3.94
CA MET A 65 -2.87 -17.23 4.55
C MET A 65 -3.13 -18.13 5.76
N GLN A 66 -4.06 -17.74 6.64
CA GLN A 66 -4.27 -18.37 7.95
C GLN A 66 -5.64 -19.00 8.11
N GLY A 67 -6.62 -18.68 7.27
CA GLY A 67 -8.01 -19.13 7.40
C GLY A 67 -8.80 -18.41 8.49
N THR A 68 -8.22 -17.37 9.07
CA THR A 68 -8.89 -16.48 10.01
C THR A 68 -9.58 -15.36 9.24
N ASP A 69 -10.59 -14.70 9.84
CA ASP A 69 -11.38 -13.67 9.18
C ASP A 69 -12.36 -14.23 8.13
N ILE A 70 -13.00 -13.35 7.38
CA ILE A 70 -13.90 -13.69 6.28
C ILE A 70 -13.25 -13.39 4.92
N PRO A 71 -13.56 -14.15 3.85
CA PRO A 71 -12.91 -13.98 2.56
C PRO A 71 -13.04 -12.56 1.99
N PHE A 72 -14.21 -11.94 2.15
CA PHE A 72 -14.49 -10.57 1.68
C PHE A 72 -15.00 -9.72 2.86
N PRO A 73 -14.11 -9.04 3.59
CA PRO A 73 -14.52 -8.19 4.71
C PRO A 73 -15.36 -7.01 4.22
N LYS A 74 -16.47 -6.73 4.93
CA LYS A 74 -17.44 -5.67 4.56
C LYS A 74 -16.85 -4.25 4.53
N ASN A 75 -15.69 -4.05 5.12
CA ASN A 75 -14.96 -2.77 5.12
C ASN A 75 -13.97 -2.61 3.96
N SER A 76 -13.84 -3.60 3.08
CA SER A 76 -13.22 -3.36 1.79
C SER A 76 -14.23 -2.57 0.95
N ASN A 77 -14.26 -1.25 1.09
CA ASN A 77 -14.89 -0.33 0.13
C ASN A 77 -14.11 -0.36 -1.20
N ILE A 78 -13.93 -1.56 -1.73
CA ILE A 78 -13.55 -1.74 -3.12
C ILE A 78 -14.90 -1.83 -3.83
N PRO A 79 -15.31 -0.82 -4.61
CA PRO A 79 -16.41 -1.00 -5.55
C PRO A 79 -16.04 -2.26 -6.32
N ALA A 80 -17.00 -3.16 -6.52
CA ALA A 80 -16.82 -4.29 -7.42
C ALA A 80 -16.27 -3.70 -8.72
N ALA A 81 -14.96 -3.78 -8.91
CA ALA A 81 -14.28 -3.09 -9.99
C ALA A 81 -14.84 -3.67 -11.27
N THR A 82 -15.61 -2.87 -11.96
CA THR A 82 -15.90 -3.08 -13.36
C THR A 82 -14.55 -3.15 -14.04
N ALA A 83 -14.11 -4.36 -14.38
CA ALA A 83 -12.84 -4.59 -15.03
C ALA A 83 -12.88 -3.85 -16.38
N ILE A 84 -12.23 -2.71 -16.44
CA ILE A 84 -11.86 -2.13 -17.73
C ILE A 84 -10.63 -2.93 -18.16
N LEU A 85 -10.85 -3.83 -19.09
CA LEU A 85 -9.83 -4.58 -19.78
C LEU A 85 -8.97 -3.60 -20.59
N SER A 86 -7.81 -3.23 -20.06
CA SER A 86 -6.76 -2.66 -20.87
C SER A 86 -5.98 -3.80 -21.49
N SER A 87 -6.11 -3.95 -22.80
CA SER A 87 -5.47 -4.94 -23.67
C SER A 87 -4.02 -4.56 -23.95
N ASP A 88 -3.14 -4.61 -22.96
CA ASP A 88 -1.70 -4.56 -23.18
C ASP A 88 -1.05 -5.85 -22.65
N GLU A 89 -0.68 -6.70 -23.60
CA GLU A 89 -0.26 -8.10 -23.40
C GLU A 89 1.10 -8.33 -22.73
N ASN A 90 1.75 -7.34 -22.09
CA ASN A 90 3.14 -7.53 -21.62
C ASN A 90 3.52 -6.95 -20.26
N GLN A 91 2.57 -6.63 -19.38
CA GLN A 91 2.94 -6.24 -18.01
C GLN A 91 2.11 -6.98 -16.97
N ASN A 92 2.82 -7.71 -16.11
CA ASN A 92 2.37 -8.36 -14.87
C ASN A 92 1.91 -7.31 -13.83
N THR A 93 1.03 -6.40 -14.20
CA THR A 93 0.65 -5.21 -13.40
C THR A 93 -0.52 -5.54 -12.48
N LEU A 94 -0.36 -5.21 -11.21
CA LEU A 94 -1.48 -5.13 -10.27
C LEU A 94 -2.50 -4.11 -10.80
N ILE A 95 -3.80 -4.46 -10.81
CA ILE A 95 -4.85 -3.59 -11.35
C ILE A 95 -5.11 -2.37 -10.45
N GLY A 96 -4.67 -2.40 -9.19
CA GLY A 96 -4.81 -1.30 -8.23
C GLY A 96 -3.49 -0.89 -7.60
N THR A 97 -3.47 0.30 -7.00
CA THR A 97 -2.34 0.78 -6.20
C THR A 97 -2.35 0.07 -4.85
N PRO A 98 -1.28 -0.66 -4.47
CA PRO A 98 -1.24 -1.38 -3.22
C PRO A 98 -1.27 -0.44 -2.01
N VAL A 99 -2.00 -0.84 -0.98
CA VAL A 99 -2.04 -0.20 0.33
C VAL A 99 -1.16 -0.98 1.28
N TYR A 100 -0.23 -0.28 1.91
CA TYR A 100 0.71 -0.85 2.86
C TYR A 100 0.30 -0.49 4.29
N ASP A 101 0.34 -1.46 5.19
CA ASP A 101 0.20 -1.24 6.63
C ASP A 101 1.57 -0.89 7.22
N ILE A 102 1.93 0.36 7.07
CA ILE A 102 3.16 0.91 7.61
C ILE A 102 2.77 1.93 8.67
N ASP A 103 3.13 1.66 9.92
CA ASP A 103 3.02 2.66 10.96
C ASP A 103 4.05 3.78 10.69
N VAL A 104 3.55 4.94 10.28
CA VAL A 104 4.38 6.11 9.97
C VAL A 104 4.94 6.75 11.24
N THR A 105 4.53 6.26 12.42
CA THR A 105 4.94 6.81 13.73
C THR A 105 5.78 5.86 14.56
N ALA A 106 5.86 4.59 14.22
CA ALA A 106 6.52 3.57 15.04
C ALA A 106 7.89 3.14 14.50
N GLY A 107 8.87 3.24 15.36
CA GLY A 107 10.13 2.56 15.53
C GLY A 107 10.88 1.87 14.36
N ALA A 108 12.10 1.50 14.62
CA ALA A 108 13.04 0.89 13.69
C ALA A 108 12.52 -0.37 12.97
N VAL A 109 11.95 -0.18 11.77
CA VAL A 109 11.78 -1.26 10.80
C VAL A 109 12.86 -1.10 9.73
N PRO A 110 13.61 -2.15 9.40
CA PRO A 110 14.67 -2.06 8.39
C PRO A 110 14.13 -1.51 7.07
N ARG A 111 14.90 -0.60 6.44
CA ARG A 111 14.57 0.07 5.18
C ARG A 111 14.16 -0.90 4.05
N SER A 112 14.77 -2.07 4.00
CA SER A 112 14.52 -3.12 3.01
C SER A 112 13.14 -3.76 3.11
N SER A 113 12.41 -3.55 4.21
CA SER A 113 11.09 -4.15 4.45
C SER A 113 9.93 -3.15 4.39
N LEU A 114 10.21 -1.87 4.09
CA LEU A 114 9.21 -0.81 4.20
C LEU A 114 8.04 -0.91 3.23
N PHE A 115 8.22 -1.43 2.07
CA PHE A 115 7.18 -1.67 1.08
C PHE A 115 7.29 -3.10 0.57
N ALA A 116 7.59 -4.00 1.49
CA ALA A 116 7.66 -5.41 1.18
C ALA A 116 6.26 -5.98 0.90
N ASP A 117 6.22 -7.01 0.09
CA ASP A 117 4.99 -7.68 -0.32
C ASP A 117 4.15 -8.18 0.85
N ASP A 118 4.77 -8.50 1.97
CA ASP A 118 4.10 -8.97 3.18
C ASP A 118 3.38 -7.86 3.95
N GLN A 119 3.67 -6.60 3.65
CA GLN A 119 3.01 -5.43 4.26
C GLN A 119 1.80 -4.93 3.46
N ILE A 120 1.53 -5.48 2.29
CA ILE A 120 0.33 -5.13 1.53
C ILE A 120 -0.90 -5.69 2.26
N VAL A 121 -1.84 -4.80 2.61
CA VAL A 121 -3.10 -5.15 3.29
C VAL A 121 -4.34 -4.94 2.42
N GLY A 122 -4.20 -4.24 1.30
CA GLY A 122 -5.29 -3.97 0.38
C GLY A 122 -4.82 -3.26 -0.87
N SER A 123 -5.76 -2.72 -1.63
CA SER A 123 -5.49 -1.87 -2.79
C SER A 123 -6.54 -0.79 -2.97
N ILE A 124 -6.16 0.28 -3.66
CA ILE A 124 -7.06 1.32 -4.11
C ILE A 124 -6.97 1.41 -5.63
N ASN A 125 -8.11 1.28 -6.31
CA ASN A 125 -8.17 1.39 -7.77
C ASN A 125 -8.80 2.74 -8.15
N MET A 126 -7.95 3.75 -8.33
CA MET A 126 -8.32 5.10 -8.77
C MET A 126 -7.28 5.60 -9.78
N PRO A 127 -7.19 4.99 -10.97
CA PRO A 127 -6.10 5.24 -11.91
C PRO A 127 -6.05 6.69 -12.42
N ASP A 128 -7.21 7.37 -12.48
CA ASP A 128 -7.30 8.78 -12.90
C ASP A 128 -6.82 9.77 -11.80
N VAL A 129 -6.68 9.30 -10.55
CA VAL A 129 -6.29 10.13 -9.39
C VAL A 129 -4.94 9.71 -8.86
N ILE A 130 -4.72 8.41 -8.67
CA ILE A 130 -3.49 7.87 -8.07
C ILE A 130 -2.66 7.21 -9.17
N SER A 131 -1.51 7.79 -9.44
CA SER A 131 -0.56 7.24 -10.43
C SER A 131 -0.03 5.87 -9.98
N SER A 132 0.20 4.97 -10.93
CA SER A 132 0.71 3.60 -10.69
C SER A 132 2.08 3.54 -9.99
N ASN A 133 2.83 4.66 -10.02
CA ASN A 133 4.12 4.76 -9.31
C ASN A 133 3.98 5.25 -7.87
N CYS A 134 2.75 5.47 -7.38
CA CYS A 134 2.49 5.81 -6.00
C CYS A 134 2.40 4.56 -5.13
N ARG A 135 2.66 4.75 -3.85
CA ARG A 135 2.40 3.78 -2.78
C ARG A 135 1.42 4.41 -1.81
N VAL A 136 0.41 3.67 -1.40
CA VAL A 136 -0.59 4.18 -0.47
C VAL A 136 -0.30 3.60 0.91
N VAL A 137 -0.30 4.47 1.92
CA VAL A 137 -0.13 4.08 3.32
C VAL A 137 -1.25 4.65 4.17
N ARG A 138 -1.60 3.94 5.24
CA ARG A 138 -2.51 4.44 6.25
C ARG A 138 -1.76 5.31 7.24
N VAL A 139 -2.36 6.43 7.62
CA VAL A 139 -1.79 7.36 8.60
C VAL A 139 -2.22 6.96 10.01
N SER A 140 -1.25 6.92 10.91
CA SER A 140 -1.46 6.76 12.35
C SER A 140 -0.96 8.00 13.10
N GLY A 141 -1.69 8.45 14.11
CA GLY A 141 -1.34 9.63 14.90
C GLY A 141 -2.05 10.91 14.48
N ASN A 142 -1.87 11.97 15.25
CA ASN A 142 -2.61 13.23 15.14
C ASN A 142 -1.69 14.45 14.88
N SER A 143 -0.41 14.24 14.64
CA SER A 143 0.54 15.36 14.46
C SER A 143 0.27 16.21 13.22
N MET A 144 -0.51 15.70 12.27
CA MET A 144 -0.86 16.41 11.04
C MET A 144 -2.32 16.87 11.00
N GLU A 145 -3.06 16.73 12.10
CA GLU A 145 -4.40 17.31 12.21
C GLU A 145 -4.33 18.85 12.26
N PRO A 146 -5.29 19.55 11.67
CA PRO A 146 -6.49 19.05 10.98
C PRO A 146 -6.31 18.73 9.49
N VAL A 147 -5.09 18.75 8.96
CA VAL A 147 -4.83 18.57 7.52
C VAL A 147 -4.93 17.09 7.12
N ILE A 148 -4.39 16.21 7.94
CA ILE A 148 -4.45 14.76 7.77
C ILE A 148 -4.85 14.16 9.12
N HIS A 149 -5.92 13.36 9.12
CA HIS A 149 -6.45 12.76 10.34
C HIS A 149 -5.92 11.35 10.56
N ASN A 150 -5.98 10.92 11.79
CA ASN A 150 -5.71 9.52 12.13
C ASN A 150 -6.65 8.58 11.36
N GLY A 151 -6.09 7.62 10.65
CA GLY A 151 -6.85 6.67 9.81
C GLY A 151 -7.02 7.07 8.36
N ASP A 152 -6.62 8.29 7.95
CA ASP A 152 -6.57 8.69 6.54
C ASP A 152 -5.55 7.85 5.77
N TYR A 153 -5.67 7.87 4.45
CA TYR A 153 -4.68 7.29 3.56
C TYR A 153 -3.96 8.38 2.78
N VAL A 154 -2.67 8.19 2.57
CA VAL A 154 -1.87 9.11 1.75
C VAL A 154 -1.20 8.34 0.61
N ALA A 155 -1.29 8.90 -0.59
CA ALA A 155 -0.57 8.38 -1.74
C ALA A 155 0.79 9.07 -1.83
N LEU A 156 1.84 8.28 -1.78
CA LEU A 156 3.23 8.69 -1.69
C LEU A 156 3.94 8.46 -3.02
N ARG A 157 4.72 9.43 -3.43
CA ARG A 157 5.66 9.31 -4.55
C ARG A 157 7.08 9.50 -4.06
N GLU A 158 7.94 8.56 -4.37
CA GLU A 158 9.37 8.66 -4.10
C GLU A 158 10.00 9.79 -4.91
N LEU A 159 10.88 10.57 -4.28
CA LEU A 159 11.68 11.57 -4.98
C LEU A 159 12.93 10.93 -5.56
N SER A 160 13.08 10.98 -6.87
CA SER A 160 14.27 10.48 -7.58
C SER A 160 15.54 11.27 -7.22
N ASN A 161 15.39 12.51 -6.72
CA ASN A 161 16.49 13.38 -6.33
C ASN A 161 16.14 14.14 -5.05
N MET A 162 16.79 13.78 -3.95
CA MET A 162 16.63 14.43 -2.63
C MET A 162 17.12 15.88 -2.60
N GLN A 163 17.81 16.38 -3.62
CA GLN A 163 18.18 17.79 -3.72
C GLN A 163 17.01 18.67 -4.15
N GLN A 164 16.00 18.09 -4.80
CA GLN A 164 14.82 18.81 -5.30
C GLN A 164 13.66 18.73 -4.32
N ILE A 165 13.81 19.35 -3.15
CA ILE A 165 12.73 19.43 -2.17
C ILE A 165 11.76 20.54 -2.58
N PHE A 166 10.48 20.21 -2.69
CA PHE A 166 9.39 21.18 -2.84
C PHE A 166 9.02 21.71 -1.45
N TRP A 167 9.57 22.87 -1.10
CA TRP A 167 9.41 23.45 0.23
C TRP A 167 7.94 23.76 0.55
N GLY A 168 7.53 23.41 1.75
CA GLY A 168 6.18 23.64 2.23
C GLY A 168 5.20 22.53 1.87
N GLN A 169 5.63 21.50 1.14
CA GLN A 169 4.82 20.30 0.90
C GLN A 169 4.96 19.31 2.04
N ILE A 170 4.03 18.36 2.07
CA ILE A 170 4.01 17.28 3.07
C ILE A 170 4.80 16.10 2.52
N TYR A 171 5.63 15.53 3.37
CA TYR A 171 6.45 14.36 3.07
C TYR A 171 6.36 13.32 4.17
N VAL A 172 6.49 12.08 3.80
CA VAL A 172 7.00 11.05 4.70
C VAL A 172 8.52 11.15 4.66
N VAL A 173 9.10 11.52 5.80
CA VAL A 173 10.55 11.67 6.02
C VAL A 173 11.04 10.45 6.76
N MET A 174 11.96 9.70 6.13
CA MET A 174 12.56 8.52 6.72
C MET A 174 13.93 8.85 7.29
N LEU A 175 14.08 8.65 8.57
CA LEU A 175 15.33 8.69 9.32
C LEU A 175 15.77 7.24 9.61
N ASP A 176 16.89 7.05 10.32
CA ASP A 176 17.34 5.69 10.66
C ASP A 176 16.32 4.95 11.53
N ASP A 177 15.81 5.63 12.58
CA ASP A 177 14.92 5.03 13.58
C ASP A 177 13.48 5.54 13.53
N TYR A 178 13.19 6.57 12.71
CA TYR A 178 11.90 7.24 12.71
C TYR A 178 11.36 7.45 11.30
N ARG A 179 10.04 7.41 11.20
CA ARG A 179 9.27 7.83 10.04
C ARG A 179 8.34 8.93 10.48
N LEU A 180 8.38 10.04 9.79
CA LEU A 180 7.65 11.22 10.19
C LEU A 180 6.86 11.76 9.01
N LEU A 181 5.55 11.96 9.20
CA LEU A 181 4.72 12.69 8.24
C LEU A 181 4.70 14.15 8.67
N LYS A 182 5.33 15.03 7.87
CA LYS A 182 5.54 16.45 8.23
C LYS A 182 5.57 17.33 6.99
N PHE A 183 5.30 18.62 7.18
CA PHE A 183 5.73 19.64 6.24
C PHE A 183 7.24 19.77 6.27
N VAL A 184 7.90 19.77 5.10
CA VAL A 184 9.32 20.07 5.01
C VAL A 184 9.50 21.54 4.66
N ARG A 185 10.13 22.28 5.55
CA ARG A 185 10.39 23.71 5.43
C ARG A 185 11.87 24.00 5.27
N ARG A 186 12.16 25.12 4.62
CA ARG A 186 13.54 25.58 4.46
C ARG A 186 14.09 26.06 5.80
N HIS A 187 15.28 25.62 6.14
CA HIS A 187 16.06 26.14 7.24
C HIS A 187 17.03 27.23 6.75
N PRO A 188 17.42 28.25 7.57
CA PRO A 188 18.46 29.23 7.22
C PRO A 188 19.80 28.58 6.85
N ASP A 189 20.21 27.55 7.58
CA ASP A 189 21.33 26.69 7.21
C ASP A 189 20.91 25.72 6.09
N PRO A 190 21.58 25.75 4.91
CA PRO A 190 21.26 24.86 3.79
C PRO A 190 21.52 23.37 4.05
N GLN A 191 22.29 23.03 5.10
CA GLN A 191 22.53 21.64 5.52
C GLN A 191 21.40 21.07 6.41
N MET A 192 20.47 21.91 6.83
CA MET A 192 19.36 21.56 7.71
C MET A 192 18.02 21.67 7.00
N VAL A 193 16.99 21.07 7.57
CA VAL A 193 15.58 21.26 7.24
C VAL A 193 14.77 21.42 8.53
N ILE A 194 13.62 22.07 8.41
CA ILE A 194 12.63 22.14 9.49
C ILE A 194 11.48 21.19 9.12
N LEU A 195 11.18 20.26 10.01
CA LEU A 195 10.02 19.39 9.93
C LEU A 195 8.92 19.97 10.82
N ARG A 196 7.83 20.43 10.20
CA ARG A 196 6.71 21.07 10.88
C ARG A 196 5.48 20.19 10.88
N SER A 197 4.85 20.07 12.03
CA SER A 197 3.53 19.46 12.19
C SER A 197 2.44 20.41 11.69
N ALA A 198 1.29 19.89 11.30
CA ALA A 198 0.09 20.72 11.12
C ALA A 198 -0.57 21.03 12.47
N ASN A 199 -0.49 20.08 13.41
CA ASN A 199 -1.01 20.22 14.75
C ASN A 199 -0.07 21.14 15.58
N PRO A 200 -0.58 22.26 16.09
CA PRO A 200 0.23 23.23 16.85
C PRO A 200 0.73 22.72 18.22
N ASP A 201 0.19 21.59 18.71
CA ASP A 201 0.65 20.98 19.95
C ASP A 201 2.03 20.28 19.80
N TYR A 202 2.55 20.23 18.58
CA TYR A 202 3.84 19.62 18.25
C TYR A 202 4.84 20.67 17.82
N ASP A 203 5.99 20.70 18.47
CA ASP A 203 7.09 21.58 18.11
C ASP A 203 7.70 21.25 16.73
N ASP A 204 8.32 22.26 16.12
CA ASP A 204 9.15 22.08 14.92
C ASP A 204 10.40 21.28 15.28
N MET A 205 10.84 20.41 14.35
CA MET A 205 12.07 19.64 14.49
C MET A 205 13.08 20.11 13.46
N GLU A 206 14.30 20.43 13.90
CA GLU A 206 15.41 20.76 13.01
C GLU A 206 16.26 19.50 12.80
N ILE A 207 16.38 19.07 11.54
CA ILE A 207 17.04 17.81 11.16
C ILE A 207 18.14 18.11 10.14
N ALA A 208 19.31 17.51 10.30
CA ALA A 208 20.35 17.55 9.29
C ALA A 208 19.90 16.80 8.02
N ARG A 209 20.15 17.36 6.85
CA ARG A 209 19.80 16.71 5.58
C ARG A 209 20.50 15.37 5.40
N SER A 210 21.68 15.22 6.00
CA SER A 210 22.45 13.97 6.00
C SER A 210 21.74 12.81 6.73
N ASP A 211 20.85 13.14 7.67
CA ASP A 211 20.15 12.15 8.49
C ASP A 211 18.89 11.64 7.79
N ILE A 212 18.45 12.34 6.73
CA ILE A 212 17.32 11.93 5.93
C ILE A 212 17.75 10.82 4.97
N ARG A 213 17.18 9.65 5.12
CA ARG A 213 17.44 8.48 4.28
C ARG A 213 16.59 8.46 3.01
N GLU A 214 15.34 8.88 3.16
CA GLU A 214 14.39 8.90 2.06
C GLU A 214 13.32 9.99 2.28
N LEU A 215 12.87 10.59 1.18
CA LEU A 215 11.75 11.54 1.15
C LEU A 215 10.71 11.05 0.15
N MET A 216 9.49 10.87 0.65
CA MET A 216 8.34 10.54 -0.19
C MET A 216 7.33 11.67 -0.14
N LEU A 217 7.08 12.28 -1.28
CA LEU A 217 6.11 13.37 -1.40
C LEU A 217 4.68 12.83 -1.26
N VAL A 218 3.88 13.43 -0.41
CA VAL A 218 2.44 13.20 -0.37
C VAL A 218 1.80 13.88 -1.57
N GLN A 219 1.27 13.08 -2.50
CA GLN A 219 0.58 13.59 -3.68
C GLN A 219 -0.92 13.75 -3.47
N HIS A 220 -1.52 12.78 -2.77
CA HIS A 220 -2.96 12.77 -2.49
C HIS A 220 -3.22 12.36 -1.05
N ILE A 221 -4.27 12.93 -0.47
CA ILE A 221 -4.81 12.58 0.83
C ILE A 221 -6.21 12.03 0.58
N LEU A 222 -6.49 10.84 1.10
CA LEU A 222 -7.77 10.16 0.99
C LEU A 222 -8.40 10.11 2.37
N HIS A 223 -9.42 10.91 2.55
CA HIS A 223 -10.19 10.93 3.79
C HIS A 223 -11.40 10.00 3.66
N LEU A 224 -11.52 9.03 4.56
CA LEU A 224 -12.61 8.07 4.60
C LEU A 224 -13.48 8.32 5.83
N GLU A 225 -14.63 8.94 5.63
CA GLU A 225 -15.63 9.13 6.67
C GLU A 225 -16.71 8.04 6.58
N SER A 226 -16.85 7.24 7.64
CA SER A 226 -17.93 6.28 7.76
C SER A 226 -19.10 6.93 8.49
N ARG A 227 -20.21 7.13 7.80
CA ARG A 227 -21.48 7.54 8.44
C ARG A 227 -22.27 6.29 8.78
N MET A 228 -22.57 6.09 10.07
CA MET A 228 -23.53 5.11 10.55
C MET A 228 -24.94 5.65 10.46
#